data_0ce384acbecb0168d3594d8a092883c3
#
_entry.id   0ce384acbecb0168d3594d8a092883c3
#
_cell.length_a   1.000
_cell.length_b   1.000
_cell.length_c   1.000
_cell.angle_alpha   90.00
_cell.angle_beta   90.00
_cell.angle_gamma   90.00
#
_symmetry.space_group_name_H-M   'P 1'
#
loop_
_entity.id
_entity.type
_entity.pdbx_description
1 polymer ?
#
loop_
_entity_poly.entity_id
_entity_poly.type
_entity_poly.pdbx_seq_one_letter_code
_entity_poly.pdbx_strand_id
1 'polypeptide(L)'
;MKLLACVIVACVSAGGSLAATTLVPADFAQMARESELIVRGTVVRVDGQRTGARQTIESLITLRVSDTIKGSAVEETVFRVPGGKVGPNRRVMVGAPQFSRGDEVILFLKGRAPAIAMPYGLSQGVYRVSRTAGTSVVTPAVVAGAGRVTRGDPARRPIDPLAFTRQVRDALAQSAPLPAPRPAPPDGRRAIPRPR
;
A
#
# COMPACT_ATOMS: atom_id res chain seq x y z
N MET A 1 4.51 -15.70 -55.57
CA MET A 1 4.39 -16.47 -54.35
C MET A 1 5.50 -16.21 -53.31
N LYS A 2 6.67 -15.69 -53.64
CA LYS A 2 7.77 -15.43 -52.71
C LYS A 2 7.62 -14.13 -51.89
N LEU A 3 6.87 -13.14 -52.35
CA LEU A 3 6.63 -11.86 -51.68
C LEU A 3 5.57 -11.96 -50.57
N LEU A 4 4.62 -12.90 -50.68
CA LEU A 4 3.58 -13.07 -49.64
C LEU A 4 4.10 -13.75 -48.38
N ALA A 5 5.14 -14.58 -48.50
CA ALA A 5 5.77 -15.24 -47.35
C ALA A 5 6.57 -14.30 -46.45
N CYS A 6 7.16 -13.22 -46.99
CA CYS A 6 7.93 -12.24 -46.22
C CYS A 6 7.05 -11.33 -45.33
N VAL A 7 5.82 -11.05 -45.75
CA VAL A 7 4.90 -10.20 -44.97
C VAL A 7 4.37 -10.91 -43.72
N ILE A 8 4.17 -12.23 -43.78
CA ILE A 8 3.67 -13.00 -42.62
C ILE A 8 4.74 -13.14 -41.53
N VAL A 9 6.02 -13.23 -41.89
CA VAL A 9 7.12 -13.34 -40.92
C VAL A 9 7.37 -12.02 -40.18
N ALA A 10 7.11 -10.86 -40.81
CA ALA A 10 7.29 -9.53 -40.21
C ALA A 10 6.22 -9.19 -39.15
N CYS A 11 5.04 -9.80 -39.16
CA CYS A 11 3.97 -9.53 -38.19
C CYS A 11 4.10 -10.28 -36.87
N VAL A 12 4.97 -11.30 -36.79
CA VAL A 12 5.11 -12.11 -35.57
C VAL A 12 6.10 -11.49 -34.57
N SER A 13 6.92 -10.53 -34.95
CA SER A 13 7.96 -9.92 -34.11
C SER A 13 7.50 -8.71 -33.28
N ALA A 14 6.24 -8.29 -33.36
CA ALA A 14 5.68 -7.24 -32.49
C ALA A 14 5.09 -7.81 -31.18
N GLY A 15 5.78 -8.77 -30.57
CA GLY A 15 5.50 -9.24 -29.21
C GLY A 15 5.80 -8.15 -28.22
N GLY A 16 4.83 -7.27 -27.94
CA GLY A 16 4.93 -6.28 -26.88
C GLY A 16 5.27 -6.97 -25.55
N SER A 17 6.36 -6.58 -24.93
CA SER A 17 6.72 -7.03 -23.59
C SER A 17 5.59 -6.63 -22.63
N LEU A 18 4.80 -7.58 -22.18
CA LEU A 18 3.86 -7.40 -21.08
C LEU A 18 4.69 -7.18 -19.81
N ALA A 19 4.88 -5.93 -19.43
CA ALA A 19 5.47 -5.60 -18.14
C ALA A 19 4.51 -6.05 -17.04
N ALA A 20 4.75 -7.22 -16.47
CA ALA A 20 4.04 -7.69 -15.29
C ALA A 20 4.55 -6.90 -14.08
N THR A 21 3.70 -6.09 -13.47
CA THR A 21 4.01 -5.44 -12.20
C THR A 21 3.93 -6.49 -11.10
N THR A 22 5.07 -6.96 -10.62
CA THR A 22 5.14 -7.89 -9.49
C THR A 22 5.05 -7.08 -8.19
N LEU A 23 3.96 -7.22 -7.46
CA LEU A 23 3.83 -6.63 -6.13
C LEU A 23 4.48 -7.58 -5.12
N VAL A 24 5.59 -7.16 -4.53
CA VAL A 24 6.25 -7.91 -3.45
C VAL A 24 5.38 -7.81 -2.18
N PRO A 25 4.99 -8.93 -1.56
CA PRO A 25 4.27 -8.91 -0.30
C PRO A 25 5.07 -8.17 0.78
N ALA A 26 4.46 -7.19 1.42
CA ALA A 26 5.08 -6.51 2.56
C ALA A 26 5.00 -7.41 3.79
N ASP A 27 6.10 -7.45 4.56
CA ASP A 27 6.11 -8.03 5.89
C ASP A 27 5.21 -7.23 6.83
N PHE A 28 4.39 -7.93 7.62
CA PHE A 28 3.41 -7.29 8.50
C PHE A 28 4.05 -6.38 9.54
N ALA A 29 5.13 -6.84 10.17
CA ALA A 29 5.83 -6.05 11.18
C ALA A 29 6.52 -4.84 10.55
N GLN A 30 7.10 -4.99 9.36
CA GLN A 30 7.67 -3.88 8.60
C GLN A 30 6.58 -2.85 8.26
N MET A 31 5.44 -3.29 7.74
CA MET A 31 4.32 -2.42 7.41
C MET A 31 3.82 -1.65 8.65
N ALA A 32 3.70 -2.32 9.81
CA ALA A 32 3.31 -1.67 11.05
C ALA A 32 4.34 -0.61 11.49
N ARG A 33 5.63 -0.89 11.34
CA ARG A 33 6.70 0.06 11.69
C ARG A 33 6.75 1.27 10.77
N GLU A 34 6.68 1.04 9.47
CA GLU A 34 6.85 2.09 8.46
C GLU A 34 5.61 2.94 8.24
N SER A 35 4.44 2.48 8.69
CA SER A 35 3.23 3.30 8.66
C SER A 35 3.32 4.40 9.70
N GLU A 36 2.99 5.62 9.32
CA GLU A 36 2.96 6.78 10.21
C GLU A 36 1.67 6.86 11.00
N LEU A 37 0.59 6.33 10.41
CA LEU A 37 -0.72 6.28 11.01
C LEU A 37 -1.36 4.91 10.77
N ILE A 38 -1.87 4.28 11.85
CA ILE A 38 -2.67 3.06 11.77
C ILE A 38 -3.98 3.33 12.47
N VAL A 39 -5.07 3.31 11.72
CA VAL A 39 -6.41 3.67 12.20
C VAL A 39 -7.45 2.66 11.79
N ARG A 40 -8.50 2.51 12.60
CA ARG A 40 -9.75 1.86 12.26
C ARG A 40 -10.83 2.92 12.09
N GLY A 41 -11.70 2.74 11.12
CA GLY A 41 -12.80 3.67 10.90
C GLY A 41 -13.74 3.24 9.79
N THR A 42 -14.72 4.10 9.53
CA THR A 42 -15.72 3.92 8.48
C THR A 42 -15.54 4.98 7.41
N VAL A 43 -15.55 4.57 6.15
CA VAL A 43 -15.52 5.47 5.01
C VAL A 43 -16.82 6.26 4.95
N VAL A 44 -16.72 7.59 5.05
CA VAL A 44 -17.87 8.48 5.01
C VAL A 44 -18.01 9.19 3.66
N ARG A 45 -16.90 9.37 2.93
CA ARG A 45 -16.88 10.05 1.63
C ARG A 45 -15.81 9.50 0.70
N VAL A 46 -16.11 9.50 -0.60
CA VAL A 46 -15.19 9.10 -1.67
C VAL A 46 -15.33 10.13 -2.79
N ASP A 47 -14.33 10.95 -3.00
CA ASP A 47 -14.31 12.00 -4.01
C ASP A 47 -13.21 11.75 -5.04
N GLY A 48 -13.58 11.74 -6.32
CA GLY A 48 -12.62 11.71 -7.39
C GLY A 48 -12.09 13.11 -7.70
N GLN A 49 -10.79 13.24 -7.90
CA GLN A 49 -10.17 14.49 -8.32
C GLN A 49 -9.11 14.28 -9.41
N ARG A 50 -8.81 15.36 -10.14
CA ARG A 50 -7.68 15.39 -11.07
C ARG A 50 -6.51 16.07 -10.39
N THR A 51 -5.31 15.49 -10.50
CA THR A 51 -4.12 15.99 -9.84
C THR A 51 -2.93 16.09 -10.80
N GLY A 52 -2.05 17.04 -10.50
CA GLY A 52 -0.81 17.27 -11.24
C GLY A 52 -1.00 17.75 -12.69
N ALA A 53 0.10 18.06 -13.33
CA ALA A 53 0.12 18.57 -14.72
C ALA A 53 -0.48 17.59 -15.74
N ARG A 54 -0.40 16.28 -15.45
CA ARG A 54 -0.96 15.21 -16.30
C ARG A 54 -2.45 14.94 -16.05
N GLN A 55 -3.12 15.72 -15.21
CA GLN A 55 -4.55 15.55 -14.87
C GLN A 55 -4.90 14.10 -14.46
N THR A 56 -4.00 13.50 -13.67
CA THR A 56 -4.17 12.12 -13.19
C THR A 56 -5.36 12.04 -12.25
N ILE A 57 -6.21 11.02 -12.43
CA ILE A 57 -7.36 10.81 -11.55
C ILE A 57 -6.90 10.06 -10.30
N GLU A 58 -7.23 10.61 -9.14
CA GLU A 58 -7.08 10.03 -7.80
C GLU A 58 -8.40 10.14 -7.06
N SER A 59 -8.58 9.29 -6.05
CA SER A 59 -9.69 9.40 -5.11
C SER A 59 -9.19 9.90 -3.76
N LEU A 60 -9.87 10.91 -3.21
CA LEU A 60 -9.76 11.32 -1.81
C LEU A 60 -10.83 10.58 -1.02
N ILE A 61 -10.39 9.89 0.03
CA ILE A 61 -11.25 9.11 0.89
C ILE A 61 -11.27 9.77 2.26
N THR A 62 -12.46 10.11 2.75
CA THR A 62 -12.65 10.59 4.11
C THR A 62 -13.06 9.42 4.98
N LEU A 63 -12.28 9.15 6.01
CA LEU A 63 -12.50 8.12 7.01
C LEU A 63 -12.92 8.78 8.32
N ARG A 64 -14.06 8.38 8.88
CA ARG A 64 -14.41 8.68 10.27
C ARG A 64 -13.71 7.65 11.16
N VAL A 65 -12.76 8.12 11.94
CA VAL A 65 -11.90 7.29 12.79
C VAL A 65 -12.68 6.84 14.02
N SER A 66 -12.68 5.54 14.29
CA SER A 66 -13.25 4.94 15.50
C SER A 66 -12.18 4.51 16.50
N ASP A 67 -10.96 4.21 16.03
CA ASP A 67 -9.82 3.83 16.88
C ASP A 67 -8.51 4.23 16.20
N THR A 68 -7.56 4.71 17.01
CA THR A 68 -6.19 5.02 16.58
C THR A 68 -5.22 4.05 17.22
N ILE A 69 -4.63 3.19 16.41
CA ILE A 69 -3.72 2.14 16.87
C ILE A 69 -2.28 2.67 16.94
N LYS A 70 -1.90 3.52 15.98
CA LYS A 70 -0.58 4.18 15.91
C LYS A 70 -0.70 5.59 15.35
N GLY A 71 0.12 6.50 15.85
CA GLY A 71 0.15 7.90 15.44
C GLY A 71 -0.94 8.74 16.09
N SER A 72 -1.23 9.89 15.49
CA SER A 72 -2.29 10.80 15.94
C SER A 72 -3.27 11.02 14.81
N ALA A 73 -4.51 10.65 15.00
CA ALA A 73 -5.58 10.88 14.05
C ALA A 73 -6.59 11.89 14.61
N VAL A 74 -7.19 12.66 13.72
CA VAL A 74 -8.36 13.48 14.01
C VAL A 74 -9.63 12.67 13.69
N GLU A 75 -10.77 13.13 14.17
CA GLU A 75 -12.06 12.46 14.01
C GLU A 75 -12.35 12.05 12.57
N GLU A 76 -12.04 12.93 11.60
CA GLU A 76 -12.10 12.61 10.18
C GLU A 76 -10.72 12.76 9.55
N THR A 77 -10.18 11.66 9.07
CA THR A 77 -8.87 11.60 8.41
C THR A 77 -9.04 11.40 6.92
N VAL A 78 -8.37 12.21 6.11
CA VAL A 78 -8.38 12.11 4.65
C VAL A 78 -7.11 11.43 4.17
N PHE A 79 -7.27 10.45 3.26
CA PHE A 79 -6.17 9.82 2.57
C PHE A 79 -6.49 9.71 1.07
N ARG A 80 -5.47 9.50 0.25
CA ARG A 80 -5.62 9.39 -1.19
C ARG A 80 -5.30 7.99 -1.70
N VAL A 81 -5.96 7.60 -2.77
CA VAL A 81 -5.64 6.39 -3.53
C VAL A 81 -5.59 6.69 -5.02
N PRO A 82 -4.65 6.08 -5.76
CA PRO A 82 -4.57 6.29 -7.20
C PRO A 82 -5.76 5.64 -7.91
N GLY A 83 -6.30 6.33 -8.91
CA GLY A 83 -7.48 5.91 -9.65
C GLY A 83 -8.78 6.46 -9.05
N GLY A 84 -9.90 6.16 -9.70
CA GLY A 84 -11.22 6.65 -9.31
C GLY A 84 -12.03 7.12 -10.50
N LYS A 85 -13.07 7.94 -10.22
CA LYS A 85 -14.00 8.46 -11.22
C LYS A 85 -14.16 9.98 -11.06
N VAL A 86 -14.06 10.71 -12.17
CA VAL A 86 -14.35 12.15 -12.24
C VAL A 86 -15.25 12.40 -13.45
N GLY A 87 -16.50 12.71 -13.19
CA GLY A 87 -17.52 12.81 -14.25
C GLY A 87 -17.64 11.51 -15.05
N PRO A 88 -17.55 11.54 -16.40
CA PRO A 88 -17.61 10.35 -17.23
C PRO A 88 -16.30 9.55 -17.22
N ASN A 89 -15.18 10.14 -16.77
CA ASN A 89 -13.86 9.54 -16.85
C ASN A 89 -13.59 8.64 -15.64
N ARG A 90 -13.13 7.43 -15.92
CA ARG A 90 -12.68 6.47 -14.89
C ARG A 90 -11.25 6.05 -15.17
N ARG A 91 -10.42 6.05 -14.12
CA ARG A 91 -9.07 5.48 -14.15
C ARG A 91 -9.00 4.32 -13.16
N VAL A 92 -8.55 3.18 -13.64
CA VAL A 92 -8.28 2.00 -12.82
C VAL A 92 -6.77 1.83 -12.73
N MET A 93 -6.27 1.65 -11.50
CA MET A 93 -4.88 1.26 -11.27
C MET A 93 -4.88 -0.14 -10.67
N VAL A 94 -4.16 -1.05 -11.30
CA VAL A 94 -4.03 -2.43 -10.82
C VAL A 94 -3.36 -2.43 -9.45
N GLY A 95 -3.93 -3.16 -8.50
CA GLY A 95 -3.44 -3.22 -7.12
C GLY A 95 -3.87 -2.06 -6.22
N ALA A 96 -4.52 -1.02 -6.75
CA ALA A 96 -5.08 0.03 -5.92
C ALA A 96 -6.38 -0.43 -5.25
N PRO A 97 -6.58 -0.14 -3.95
CA PRO A 97 -7.81 -0.48 -3.26
C PRO A 97 -8.96 0.39 -3.75
N GLN A 98 -10.16 -0.18 -3.74
CA GLN A 98 -11.40 0.56 -4.00
C GLN A 98 -12.17 0.70 -2.69
N PHE A 99 -12.77 1.86 -2.47
CA PHE A 99 -13.55 2.15 -1.29
C PHE A 99 -14.96 2.57 -1.67
N SER A 100 -15.91 2.21 -0.81
CA SER A 100 -17.30 2.67 -0.87
C SER A 100 -17.69 3.28 0.46
N ARG A 101 -18.62 4.24 0.42
CA ARG A 101 -19.21 4.77 1.65
C ARG A 101 -19.82 3.64 2.49
N GLY A 102 -19.50 3.63 3.78
CA GLY A 102 -19.94 2.59 4.71
C GLY A 102 -18.91 1.45 4.89
N ASP A 103 -17.86 1.37 4.07
CA ASP A 103 -16.79 0.40 4.29
C ASP A 103 -16.15 0.62 5.66
N GLU A 104 -16.12 -0.41 6.50
CA GLU A 104 -15.36 -0.41 7.74
C GLU A 104 -13.98 -1.03 7.48
N VAL A 105 -12.92 -0.30 7.84
CA VAL A 105 -11.55 -0.68 7.47
C VAL A 105 -10.55 -0.40 8.59
N ILE A 106 -9.44 -1.14 8.58
CA ILE A 106 -8.21 -0.80 9.30
C ILE A 106 -7.17 -0.46 8.24
N LEU A 107 -6.56 0.72 8.36
CA LEU A 107 -5.65 1.28 7.38
C LEU A 107 -4.27 1.50 7.98
N PHE A 108 -3.27 1.06 7.25
CA PHE A 108 -1.86 1.36 7.45
C PHE A 108 -1.50 2.47 6.46
N LEU A 109 -1.33 3.69 6.95
CA LEU A 109 -1.12 4.87 6.12
C LEU A 109 0.33 5.35 6.20
N LYS A 110 0.87 5.71 5.04
CA LYS A 110 2.20 6.30 4.87
C LYS A 110 2.06 7.70 4.27
N GLY A 111 2.82 8.63 4.79
CA GLY A 111 2.80 10.05 4.39
C GLY A 111 2.36 10.95 5.54
N ARG A 112 3.12 12.02 5.72
CA ARG A 112 2.94 13.00 6.80
C ARG A 112 2.59 14.35 6.22
N ALA A 113 1.79 15.13 6.93
CA ALA A 113 1.49 16.50 6.57
C ALA A 113 2.77 17.29 6.18
N PRO A 114 2.73 18.13 5.14
CA PRO A 114 1.55 18.54 4.38
C PRO A 114 1.08 17.57 3.30
N ALA A 115 1.78 16.45 3.07
CA ALA A 115 1.37 15.45 2.08
C ALA A 115 0.15 14.67 2.58
N ILE A 116 -0.80 14.42 1.67
CA ILE A 116 -1.96 13.55 1.97
C ILE A 116 -1.46 12.10 2.01
N ALA A 117 -1.74 11.42 3.11
CA ALA A 117 -1.32 10.04 3.32
C ALA A 117 -1.91 9.08 2.28
N MET A 118 -1.25 7.95 2.08
CA MET A 118 -1.67 6.86 1.18
C MET A 118 -1.62 5.52 1.92
N PRO A 119 -2.45 4.54 1.55
CA PRO A 119 -2.31 3.18 2.07
C PRO A 119 -0.94 2.61 1.74
N TYR A 120 -0.32 1.95 2.71
CA TYR A 120 0.97 1.28 2.55
C TYR A 120 0.88 0.20 1.46
N GLY A 121 1.83 0.19 0.53
CA GLY A 121 1.87 -0.81 -0.53
C GLY A 121 0.57 -0.95 -1.32
N LEU A 122 -0.14 0.15 -1.59
CA LEU A 122 -1.46 0.20 -2.22
C LEU A 122 -2.51 -0.55 -1.38
N SER A 123 -2.95 -1.73 -1.83
CA SER A 123 -3.96 -2.52 -1.11
C SER A 123 -3.40 -3.33 0.06
N GLN A 124 -2.08 -3.48 0.19
CA GLN A 124 -1.49 -4.30 1.25
C GLN A 124 -1.75 -3.74 2.64
N GLY A 125 -1.75 -2.40 2.77
CA GLY A 125 -2.06 -1.71 4.01
C GLY A 125 -3.57 -1.51 4.28
N VAL A 126 -4.44 -2.26 3.58
CA VAL A 126 -5.89 -2.16 3.74
C VAL A 126 -6.45 -3.47 4.26
N TYR A 127 -7.10 -3.43 5.42
CA TYR A 127 -7.82 -4.55 5.99
C TYR A 127 -9.29 -4.18 6.12
N ARG A 128 -10.17 -5.05 5.62
CA ARG A 128 -11.62 -4.81 5.70
C ARG A 128 -12.20 -5.47 6.93
N VAL A 129 -13.10 -4.76 7.58
CA VAL A 129 -13.89 -5.31 8.68
C VAL A 129 -15.26 -5.65 8.14
N SER A 130 -15.61 -6.93 8.17
CA SER A 130 -16.92 -7.43 7.78
C SER A 130 -17.65 -8.00 8.98
N ARG A 131 -18.98 -7.91 8.98
CA ARG A 131 -19.83 -8.54 9.98
C ARG A 131 -20.57 -9.72 9.35
N THR A 132 -20.39 -10.89 9.94
CA THR A 132 -21.07 -12.10 9.53
C THR A 132 -21.69 -12.76 10.75
N ALA A 133 -23.01 -12.97 10.76
CA ALA A 133 -23.75 -13.58 11.86
C ALA A 133 -23.45 -12.95 13.25
N GLY A 134 -23.35 -11.61 13.31
CA GLY A 134 -23.07 -10.89 14.53
C GLY A 134 -21.61 -10.83 14.96
N THR A 135 -20.72 -11.54 14.26
CA THR A 135 -19.28 -11.55 14.54
C THR A 135 -18.55 -10.64 13.54
N SER A 136 -17.70 -9.74 14.05
CA SER A 136 -16.83 -8.91 13.24
C SER A 136 -15.55 -9.66 12.90
N VAL A 137 -15.14 -9.58 11.64
CA VAL A 137 -13.95 -10.28 11.14
C VAL A 137 -13.13 -9.31 10.29
N VAL A 138 -11.83 -9.27 10.53
CA VAL A 138 -10.86 -8.52 9.74
C VAL A 138 -10.26 -9.43 8.68
N THR A 139 -10.29 -9.00 7.43
CA THR A 139 -9.68 -9.69 6.31
C THR A 139 -8.75 -8.75 5.55
N PRO A 140 -7.56 -9.22 5.13
CA PRO A 140 -6.69 -8.42 4.27
C PRO A 140 -7.39 -8.18 2.93
N ALA A 141 -7.08 -7.06 2.27
CA ALA A 141 -7.54 -6.83 0.92
C ALA A 141 -6.97 -7.92 0.00
N VAL A 142 -7.83 -8.53 -0.79
CA VAL A 142 -7.41 -9.46 -1.84
C VAL A 142 -6.74 -8.62 -2.93
N VAL A 143 -5.44 -8.80 -3.13
CA VAL A 143 -4.73 -8.21 -4.27
C VAL A 143 -5.03 -9.08 -5.48
N ALA A 144 -5.98 -8.63 -6.31
CA ALA A 144 -6.24 -9.28 -7.59
C ALA A 144 -4.96 -9.22 -8.44
N GLY A 145 -4.43 -10.37 -8.83
CA GLY A 145 -3.20 -10.46 -9.64
C GLY A 145 -1.90 -10.64 -8.87
N ALA A 146 -1.90 -10.62 -7.55
CA ALA A 146 -0.74 -11.05 -6.79
C ALA A 146 -0.51 -12.54 -7.01
N GLY A 147 0.67 -12.88 -7.50
CA GLY A 147 1.10 -14.25 -7.70
C GLY A 147 0.84 -15.12 -6.46
N ARG A 148 0.93 -16.42 -6.67
CA ARG A 148 0.77 -17.52 -5.72
C ARG A 148 0.59 -17.11 -4.26
N VAL A 149 -0.66 -17.06 -3.80
CA VAL A 149 -0.99 -16.91 -2.37
C VAL A 149 -0.38 -18.09 -1.64
N THR A 150 0.62 -17.86 -0.81
CA THR A 150 1.20 -18.91 0.04
C THR A 150 0.14 -19.30 1.06
N ARG A 151 -0.33 -20.52 0.97
CA ARG A 151 -1.31 -21.08 1.90
C ARG A 151 -0.69 -21.12 3.28
N GLY A 152 -1.20 -20.31 4.23
CA GLY A 152 -0.77 -20.38 5.62
C GLY A 152 -0.17 -19.13 6.22
N ASP A 153 -0.10 -18.00 5.49
CA ASP A 153 0.30 -16.72 6.08
C ASP A 153 -0.69 -16.33 7.21
N PRO A 154 -0.24 -16.33 8.48
CA PRO A 154 -1.10 -16.01 9.62
C PRO A 154 -1.67 -14.59 9.54
N ALA A 155 -0.96 -13.65 8.89
CA ALA A 155 -1.43 -12.27 8.70
C ALA A 155 -2.59 -12.15 7.70
N ARG A 156 -2.90 -13.24 6.96
CA ARG A 156 -3.98 -13.27 5.95
C ARG A 156 -5.20 -14.08 6.37
N ARG A 157 -5.21 -14.64 7.58
CA ARG A 157 -6.39 -15.33 8.12
C ARG A 157 -7.42 -14.32 8.62
N PRO A 158 -8.71 -14.59 8.42
CA PRO A 158 -9.75 -13.82 9.10
C PRO A 158 -9.53 -13.85 10.61
N ILE A 159 -9.51 -12.69 11.23
CA ILE A 159 -9.20 -12.54 12.65
C ILE A 159 -10.19 -11.55 13.29
N ASP A 160 -10.47 -11.73 14.55
CA ASP A 160 -11.25 -10.79 15.34
C ASP A 160 -10.56 -9.40 15.40
N PRO A 161 -11.31 -8.27 15.29
CA PRO A 161 -10.73 -6.93 15.27
C PRO A 161 -9.88 -6.58 16.50
N LEU A 162 -10.27 -7.05 17.71
CA LEU A 162 -9.49 -6.79 18.90
C LEU A 162 -8.20 -7.61 18.92
N ALA A 163 -8.27 -8.87 18.46
CA ALA A 163 -7.09 -9.71 18.28
C ALA A 163 -6.15 -9.14 17.22
N PHE A 164 -6.68 -8.59 16.12
CA PHE A 164 -5.89 -7.91 15.11
C PHE A 164 -5.19 -6.66 15.66
N THR A 165 -5.92 -5.83 16.43
CA THR A 165 -5.34 -4.64 17.08
C THR A 165 -4.21 -5.03 18.04
N ARG A 166 -4.38 -6.11 18.82
CA ARG A 166 -3.30 -6.64 19.68
C ARG A 166 -2.10 -7.07 18.85
N GLN A 167 -2.31 -7.84 17.76
CA GLN A 167 -1.23 -8.26 16.88
C GLN A 167 -0.44 -7.08 16.31
N VAL A 168 -1.11 -5.99 15.93
CA VAL A 168 -0.44 -4.77 15.47
C VAL A 168 0.41 -4.16 16.59
N ARG A 169 -0.14 -4.03 17.80
CA ARG A 169 0.60 -3.50 18.96
C ARG A 169 1.79 -4.34 19.34
N ASP A 170 1.65 -5.66 19.30
CA ASP A 170 2.75 -6.61 19.56
C ASP A 170 3.85 -6.47 18.53
N ALA A 171 3.51 -6.35 17.24
CA ALA A 171 4.47 -6.12 16.17
C ALA A 171 5.22 -4.79 16.34
N LEU A 172 4.56 -3.74 16.85
CA LEU A 172 5.18 -2.47 17.17
C LEU A 172 6.11 -2.57 18.39
N ALA A 173 5.72 -3.32 19.43
CA ALA A 173 6.50 -3.50 20.65
C ALA A 173 7.75 -4.36 20.44
N GLN A 174 7.66 -5.39 19.58
CA GLN A 174 8.79 -6.28 19.23
C GLN A 174 9.83 -5.62 18.33
N SER A 175 9.52 -4.44 17.81
CA SER A 175 10.43 -3.68 16.97
C SER A 175 11.51 -3.04 17.84
N ALA A 176 12.64 -3.74 18.01
CA ALA A 176 13.84 -3.13 18.55
C ALA A 176 14.19 -1.83 17.81
N PRO A 177 14.71 -0.80 18.49
CA PRO A 177 15.22 0.39 17.82
C PRO A 177 16.15 -0.05 16.69
N LEU A 178 16.03 0.57 15.51
CA LEU A 178 16.96 0.38 14.43
C LEU A 178 18.38 0.49 15.00
N PRO A 179 19.29 -0.48 14.75
CA PRO A 179 20.66 -0.35 15.18
C PRO A 179 21.17 1.02 14.71
N ALA A 180 21.78 1.76 15.61
CA ALA A 180 22.35 3.06 15.29
C ALA A 180 23.20 2.94 14.02
N PRO A 181 23.17 3.94 13.12
CA PRO A 181 23.99 3.90 11.91
C PRO A 181 25.42 3.56 12.32
N ARG A 182 25.94 2.50 11.70
CA ARG A 182 27.32 2.07 11.97
C ARG A 182 28.22 3.28 11.76
N PRO A 183 29.06 3.67 12.75
CA PRO A 183 29.97 4.80 12.57
C PRO A 183 30.77 4.57 11.30
N ALA A 184 30.88 5.61 10.50
CA ALA A 184 31.68 5.57 9.28
C ALA A 184 33.08 5.07 9.63
N PRO A 185 33.70 4.18 8.83
CA PRO A 185 35.07 3.77 9.07
C PRO A 185 35.95 5.02 9.13
N PRO A 186 36.93 5.08 10.04
CA PRO A 186 37.79 6.24 10.17
C PRO A 186 38.47 6.47 8.80
N ASP A 187 38.33 7.72 8.35
CA ASP A 187 38.81 8.18 7.05
C ASP A 187 40.30 7.86 6.95
N GLY A 188 40.62 6.78 6.23
CA GLY A 188 41.95 6.30 6.02
C GLY A 188 42.73 7.21 5.09
N ARG A 189 42.95 8.47 5.51
CA ARG A 189 43.91 9.35 4.87
C ARG A 189 45.29 8.72 5.06
N ARG A 190 45.72 7.91 4.08
CA ARG A 190 47.11 7.53 3.91
C ARG A 190 47.94 8.82 3.87
N ALA A 191 48.75 9.02 4.91
CA ALA A 191 49.78 10.04 4.88
C ALA A 191 50.67 9.76 3.66
N ILE A 192 50.69 10.71 2.73
CA ILE A 192 51.58 10.70 1.58
C ILE A 192 52.96 10.99 2.12
N PRO A 193 53.98 10.13 1.98
CA PRO A 193 55.36 10.42 2.38
C PRO A 193 55.89 11.57 1.51
N ARG A 194 56.41 12.61 2.14
CA ARG A 194 57.10 13.70 1.44
C ARG A 194 58.43 13.15 0.93
N PRO A 195 58.80 13.34 -0.36
CA PRO A 195 60.11 13.02 -0.86
C PRO A 195 61.16 13.97 -0.25
N ARG A 196 62.36 13.44 0.04
CA ARG A 196 63.55 14.20 0.46
C ARG A 196 64.15 14.94 -0.73
#